data_6df49b54ea82918ea12e804c13f9d71f
#
_entry.id   6df49b54ea82918ea12e804c13f9d71f
#
_cell.length_a   1.000
_cell.length_b   1.000
_cell.length_c   1.000
_cell.angle_alpha   90.00
_cell.angle_beta   90.00
_cell.angle_gamma   90.00
#
_symmetry.space_group_name_H-M   'P 1'
#
loop_
_entity.id
_entity.type
_entity.pdbx_description
1 polymer ?
#
loop_
_entity_poly.entity_id
_entity_poly.type
_entity_poly.pdbx_seq_one_letter_code
_entity_poly.pdbx_strand_id
1 'polypeptide(L)'
;SAVSHKEVNEYDRRNSRGRTMSASIVDRVNRTAEGLNADDRIQDKDILEIKYEVTESGTVTEVIAVLTVGGPHIEVECLRGVVAGQWSGETFRRGIESQEVTEYGKMLAGRMESRID
;
A
#
# COMPACT_ATOMS: atom_id res chain seq x y z
N SER A 1 6.22 -12.01 18.25
CA SER A 1 6.24 -11.85 18.60
C SER A 1 6.24 -12.02 18.82
N ALA A 2 6.43 -12.11 18.65
CA ALA A 2 6.62 -11.91 18.89
C ALA A 2 6.58 -12.28 18.98
N VAL A 3 6.79 -12.55 18.79
CA VAL A 3 6.95 -12.53 18.93
C VAL A 3 6.90 -12.27 18.84
N SER A 4 6.86 -12.16 18.67
CA SER A 4 7.06 -11.63 18.69
C SER A 4 7.38 -11.25 18.66
N HIS A 5 7.71 -11.04 18.52
CA HIS A 5 8.37 -10.53 18.43
C HIS A 5 8.78 -10.78 18.66
N LYS A 6 8.98 -11.00 18.97
CA LYS A 6 9.59 -11.35 18.88
C LYS A 6 9.61 -12.22 18.88
N GLU A 7 9.43 -12.64 18.73
CA GLU A 7 9.51 -13.34 18.42
C GLU A 7 9.39 -13.74 17.84
N VAL A 8 9.76 -13.58 17.45
CA VAL A 8 9.87 -13.81 16.65
C VAL A 8 10.53 -13.76 16.52
N ASN A 9 11.17 -13.58 16.60
CA ASN A 9 12.07 -13.49 16.25
C ASN A 9 13.28 -13.70 16.46
N GLU A 10 13.41 -13.87 17.20
CA GLU A 10 14.60 -14.01 17.38
C GLU A 10 15.16 -15.10 16.72
N TYR A 11 14.61 -16.06 16.67
CA TYR A 11 15.02 -17.16 16.02
C TYR A 11 15.13 -16.93 14.62
N ASP A 12 14.42 -16.11 14.14
CA ASP A 12 14.45 -15.86 12.87
C ASP A 12 15.53 -15.18 12.38
N ARG A 13 16.18 -14.46 13.12
CA ARG A 13 17.09 -13.63 12.65
C ARG A 13 18.18 -14.22 12.03
N ARG A 14 18.76 -15.18 12.52
CA ARG A 14 19.94 -15.61 12.02
C ARG A 14 19.86 -16.39 10.85
N ASN A 15 18.81 -17.01 10.59
CA ASN A 15 18.87 -17.93 9.57
C ASN A 15 17.92 -17.73 8.54
N SER A 16 17.57 -16.63 8.27
CA SER A 16 16.45 -16.55 7.55
C SER A 16 16.46 -15.49 6.57
N ARG A 17 17.47 -15.40 5.82
CA ARG A 17 17.51 -14.38 4.89
C ARG A 17 16.32 -14.29 4.05
N GLY A 18 15.78 -15.37 3.56
CA GLY A 18 14.57 -15.36 2.79
C GLY A 18 13.40 -14.88 3.60
N ARG A 19 13.31 -15.35 4.83
CA ARG A 19 12.26 -14.95 5.68
C ARG A 19 12.37 -13.51 6.05
N THR A 20 13.56 -12.99 6.18
CA THR A 20 13.77 -11.60 6.47
C THR A 20 13.19 -10.74 5.36
N MET A 21 13.34 -11.15 4.09
CA MET A 21 12.77 -10.38 3.01
C MET A 21 11.27 -10.44 3.01
N SER A 22 10.68 -11.62 3.21
CA SER A 22 9.23 -11.73 3.31
C SER A 22 8.71 -10.96 4.50
N ALA A 23 9.38 -11.08 5.61
CA ALA A 23 8.98 -10.36 6.81
C ALA A 23 9.07 -8.87 6.58
N SER A 24 10.06 -8.41 5.83
CA SER A 24 10.20 -7.00 5.55
C SER A 24 9.02 -6.45 4.74
N ILE A 25 8.53 -7.21 3.75
CA ILE A 25 7.39 -6.80 2.97
C ILE A 25 6.14 -6.78 3.83
N VAL A 26 5.89 -7.85 4.57
CA VAL A 26 4.73 -7.92 5.43
C VAL A 26 4.76 -6.80 6.46
N ASP A 27 5.92 -6.57 7.07
CA ASP A 27 6.08 -5.54 8.07
C ASP A 27 5.82 -4.15 7.50
N ARG A 28 6.35 -3.87 6.32
CA ARG A 28 6.14 -2.56 5.71
C ARG A 28 4.71 -2.31 5.33
N VAL A 29 4.05 -3.32 4.74
CA VAL A 29 2.64 -3.18 4.38
C VAL A 29 1.81 -2.99 5.63
N ASN A 30 2.08 -3.77 6.68
CA ASN A 30 1.32 -3.64 7.92
C ASN A 30 1.53 -2.29 8.59
N ARG A 31 2.76 -1.79 8.60
CA ARG A 31 3.02 -0.48 9.20
C ARG A 31 2.31 0.62 8.44
N THR A 32 2.35 0.57 7.11
CA THR A 32 1.67 1.56 6.30
C THR A 32 0.17 1.48 6.54
N ALA A 33 -0.39 0.27 6.56
CA ALA A 33 -1.82 0.08 6.77
C ALA A 33 -2.25 0.57 8.15
N GLU A 34 -1.47 0.24 9.17
CA GLU A 34 -1.80 0.65 10.53
C GLU A 34 -1.75 2.17 10.68
N GLY A 35 -0.76 2.81 10.06
CA GLY A 35 -0.69 4.26 10.08
C GLY A 35 -1.90 4.90 9.41
N LEU A 36 -2.30 4.39 8.25
CA LEU A 36 -3.45 4.95 7.54
C LEU A 36 -4.76 4.69 8.27
N ASN A 37 -4.84 3.58 9.01
CA ASN A 37 -6.03 3.32 9.83
C ASN A 37 -6.07 4.18 11.09
N ALA A 38 -4.95 4.75 11.45
CA ALA A 38 -4.86 5.60 12.66
C ALA A 38 -4.82 7.07 12.26
N ASP A 39 -3.66 7.69 12.35
CA ASP A 39 -3.55 9.12 12.16
C ASP A 39 -2.90 9.58 10.87
N ASP A 40 -2.24 8.69 10.15
CA ASP A 40 -1.55 9.10 8.94
C ASP A 40 -2.55 9.41 7.84
N ARG A 41 -2.29 10.46 7.11
CA ARG A 41 -3.14 10.85 5.99
C ARG A 41 -2.40 10.53 4.71
N ILE A 42 -3.10 9.92 3.74
CA ILE A 42 -2.49 9.61 2.47
C ILE A 42 -1.98 10.88 1.79
N GLN A 43 -2.68 11.97 1.98
CA GLN A 43 -2.29 13.25 1.37
C GLN A 43 -0.98 13.80 1.91
N ASP A 44 -0.58 13.38 3.10
CA ASP A 44 0.65 13.86 3.70
C ASP A 44 1.85 12.98 3.37
N LYS A 45 1.65 11.90 2.65
CA LYS A 45 2.75 11.02 2.28
C LYS A 45 3.42 11.50 1.00
N ASP A 46 4.70 11.12 0.84
CA ASP A 46 5.43 11.42 -0.38
C ASP A 46 4.99 10.45 -1.45
N ILE A 47 4.00 10.82 -2.22
CA ILE A 47 3.48 9.96 -3.28
C ILE A 47 4.34 10.15 -4.52
N LEU A 48 4.96 9.07 -4.96
CA LEU A 48 5.86 9.12 -6.09
C LEU A 48 5.13 9.17 -7.42
N GLU A 49 3.98 8.54 -7.47
CA GLU A 49 3.24 8.44 -8.71
C GLU A 49 1.80 8.09 -8.41
N ILE A 50 0.87 8.60 -9.21
CA ILE A 50 -0.53 8.19 -9.13
C ILE A 50 -0.84 7.46 -10.44
N LYS A 51 -1.35 6.24 -10.32
CA LYS A 51 -1.77 5.45 -11.47
C LYS A 51 -3.29 5.26 -11.42
N TYR A 52 -3.89 5.13 -12.56
CA TYR A 52 -5.33 4.97 -12.65
C TYR A 52 -5.67 3.73 -13.44
N GLU A 53 -6.69 3.00 -12.99
CA GLU A 53 -7.30 1.94 -13.80
C GLU A 53 -8.57 2.52 -14.39
N VAL A 54 -8.68 2.51 -15.70
CA VAL A 54 -9.76 3.19 -16.40
C VAL A 54 -10.39 2.22 -17.41
N THR A 55 -11.71 2.20 -17.44
CA THR A 55 -12.42 1.36 -18.41
C THR A 55 -12.41 2.03 -19.77
N GLU A 56 -12.83 1.29 -20.79
CA GLU A 56 -12.92 1.84 -22.15
C GLU A 56 -13.84 3.04 -22.21
N SER A 57 -14.86 3.05 -21.38
CA SER A 57 -15.82 4.16 -21.38
C SER A 57 -15.32 5.38 -20.61
N GLY A 58 -14.14 5.32 -20.02
CA GLY A 58 -13.56 6.46 -19.30
C GLY A 58 -13.89 6.51 -17.82
N THR A 59 -14.40 5.41 -17.26
CA THR A 59 -14.68 5.36 -15.84
C THR A 59 -13.45 4.90 -15.08
N VAL A 60 -13.06 5.64 -14.06
CA VAL A 60 -11.92 5.28 -13.22
C VAL A 60 -12.38 4.26 -12.19
N THR A 61 -11.78 3.09 -12.21
CA THR A 61 -12.16 2.01 -11.29
C THR A 61 -11.18 1.87 -10.13
N GLU A 62 -9.99 2.44 -10.24
CA GLU A 62 -9.05 2.47 -9.12
C GLU A 62 -8.05 3.61 -9.27
N VAL A 63 -7.62 4.14 -8.14
CA VAL A 63 -6.59 5.16 -8.06
C VAL A 63 -5.49 4.58 -7.19
N ILE A 64 -4.31 4.42 -7.73
CA ILE A 64 -3.21 3.77 -7.04
C ILE A 64 -2.13 4.78 -6.71
N ALA A 65 -1.88 4.99 -5.43
CA ALA A 65 -0.83 5.89 -4.98
C ALA A 65 0.43 5.07 -4.70
N VAL A 66 1.48 5.29 -5.47
CA VAL A 66 2.74 4.56 -5.32
C VAL A 66 3.60 5.29 -4.32
N LEU A 67 3.95 4.62 -3.22
CA LEU A 67 4.68 5.25 -2.14
C LEU A 67 6.19 4.96 -2.18
N THR A 68 6.58 3.77 -2.60
CA THR A 68 8.00 3.43 -2.70
C THR A 68 8.24 2.56 -3.93
N VAL A 69 9.43 2.70 -4.52
CA VAL A 69 9.87 1.85 -5.62
C VAL A 69 11.36 1.61 -5.42
N GLY A 70 11.90 0.69 -6.17
CA GLY A 70 13.34 0.49 -6.14
C GLY A 70 13.84 -0.30 -4.97
N GLY A 71 13.09 -0.97 -4.30
CA GLY A 71 13.32 -1.86 -3.19
C GLY A 71 12.00 -2.47 -3.03
N PRO A 72 11.44 -2.56 -1.84
CA PRO A 72 10.08 -2.98 -1.74
C PRO A 72 9.18 -1.95 -2.41
N HIS A 73 8.28 -2.43 -3.25
CA HIS A 73 7.31 -1.57 -3.90
C HIS A 73 6.06 -1.54 -3.03
N ILE A 74 5.66 -0.38 -2.57
CA ILE A 74 4.48 -0.23 -1.72
C ILE A 74 3.52 0.73 -2.41
N GLU A 75 2.28 0.33 -2.54
CA GLU A 75 1.26 1.19 -3.13
C GLU A 75 -0.05 1.06 -2.37
N VAL A 76 -0.91 2.07 -2.52
CA VAL A 76 -2.22 2.10 -1.88
C VAL A 76 -3.27 2.14 -2.97
N GLU A 77 -4.19 1.16 -2.95
CA GLU A 77 -5.33 1.14 -3.86
C GLU A 77 -6.43 1.89 -3.14
N CYS A 78 -6.61 3.15 -3.50
CA CYS A 78 -7.40 4.07 -2.69
C CYS A 78 -8.89 3.76 -2.68
N LEU A 79 -9.46 3.31 -3.79
CA LEU A 79 -10.90 3.05 -3.84
C LEU A 79 -11.24 1.71 -3.21
N ARG A 80 -10.37 0.71 -3.36
CA ARG A 80 -10.59 -0.59 -2.73
C ARG A 80 -10.22 -0.56 -1.25
N GLY A 81 -9.34 0.34 -0.86
CA GLY A 81 -8.88 0.41 0.53
C GLY A 81 -7.91 -0.73 0.82
N VAL A 82 -6.82 -0.82 0.06
CA VAL A 82 -5.84 -1.87 0.23
C VAL A 82 -4.44 -1.30 0.12
N VAL A 83 -3.56 -1.71 1.03
CA VAL A 83 -2.12 -1.43 0.91
C VAL A 83 -1.49 -2.70 0.33
N ALA A 84 -0.76 -2.57 -0.75
CA ALA A 84 -0.15 -3.69 -1.43
C ALA A 84 1.36 -3.51 -1.48
N GLY A 85 2.09 -4.57 -1.23
CA GLY A 85 3.54 -4.55 -1.29
C GLY A 85 4.08 -5.67 -2.17
N GLN A 86 5.23 -5.43 -2.79
CA GLN A 86 5.86 -6.40 -3.64
C GLN A 86 7.37 -6.35 -3.48
N TRP A 87 7.99 -7.51 -3.37
CA TRP A 87 9.43 -7.58 -3.26
C TRP A 87 9.89 -8.97 -3.70
N SER A 88 10.81 -9.00 -4.64
CA SER A 88 11.45 -10.27 -5.03
C SER A 88 10.44 -11.35 -5.41
N GLY A 89 9.42 -10.98 -6.13
CA GLY A 89 8.41 -11.94 -6.58
C GLY A 89 7.32 -12.26 -5.58
N GLU A 90 7.42 -11.73 -4.38
CA GLU A 90 6.41 -11.95 -3.36
C GLU A 90 5.51 -10.74 -3.26
N THR A 91 4.24 -10.96 -3.00
CA THR A 91 3.30 -9.87 -2.81
C THR A 91 2.54 -10.07 -1.50
N PHE A 92 2.15 -8.97 -0.88
CA PHE A 92 1.36 -9.01 0.33
C PHE A 92 0.39 -7.84 0.30
N ARG A 93 -0.86 -8.11 0.63
CA ARG A 93 -1.89 -7.07 0.57
C ARG A 93 -2.62 -7.03 1.90
N ARG A 94 -3.01 -5.86 2.33
CA ARG A 94 -3.78 -5.71 3.56
C ARG A 94 -4.84 -4.63 3.38
N GLY A 95 -6.08 -4.97 3.72
CA GLY A 95 -7.18 -4.01 3.68
C GLY A 95 -7.06 -2.96 4.76
N ILE A 96 -7.54 -1.78 4.48
CA ILE A 96 -7.58 -0.69 5.44
C ILE A 96 -8.98 -0.11 5.48
N GLU A 97 -9.29 0.57 6.59
CA GLU A 97 -10.57 1.23 6.73
C GLU A 97 -10.26 2.70 6.99
N SER A 98 -9.96 3.43 5.96
CA SER A 98 -9.64 4.84 6.08
C SER A 98 -10.51 5.63 5.13
N GLN A 99 -11.41 6.42 5.70
CA GLN A 99 -12.27 7.26 4.90
C GLN A 99 -11.45 8.31 4.17
N GLU A 100 -10.39 8.79 4.79
CA GLU A 100 -9.53 9.80 4.19
C GLU A 100 -8.89 9.27 2.90
N VAL A 101 -8.45 8.00 2.90
CA VAL A 101 -7.87 7.38 1.72
C VAL A 101 -8.92 7.25 0.62
N THR A 102 -10.10 6.77 0.97
CA THR A 102 -11.18 6.61 -0.02
C THR A 102 -11.60 7.95 -0.61
N GLU A 103 -11.72 8.97 0.21
CA GLU A 103 -12.11 10.30 -0.25
C GLU A 103 -11.04 10.88 -1.18
N TYR A 104 -9.79 10.67 -0.85
CA TYR A 104 -8.69 11.12 -1.70
C TYR A 104 -8.76 10.42 -3.06
N GLY A 105 -9.01 9.12 -3.07
CA GLY A 105 -9.17 8.37 -4.31
C GLY A 105 -10.32 8.88 -5.14
N LYS A 106 -11.45 9.16 -4.51
CA LYS A 106 -12.63 9.67 -5.22
C LYS A 106 -12.37 11.03 -5.84
N MET A 107 -11.66 11.89 -5.11
CA MET A 107 -11.32 13.21 -5.61
C MET A 107 -10.46 13.09 -6.86
N LEU A 108 -9.43 12.25 -6.81
CA LEU A 108 -8.54 12.09 -7.95
C LEU A 108 -9.25 11.41 -9.12
N ALA A 109 -10.12 10.44 -8.85
CA ALA A 109 -10.89 9.78 -9.89
C ALA A 109 -11.77 10.79 -10.62
N GLY A 110 -12.41 11.68 -9.90
CA GLY A 110 -13.25 12.71 -10.50
C GLY A 110 -12.46 13.65 -11.39
N ARG A 111 -11.26 14.02 -10.94
CA ARG A 111 -10.40 14.88 -11.74
C ARG A 111 -9.94 14.19 -13.02
N MET A 112 -9.60 12.91 -12.92
CA MET A 112 -9.14 12.17 -14.09
C MET A 112 -10.28 11.98 -15.09
N GLU A 113 -11.47 11.66 -14.61
CA GLU A 113 -12.63 11.48 -15.49
C GLU A 113 -12.98 12.76 -16.21
N SER A 114 -12.82 13.90 -15.56
CA SER A 114 -13.04 15.19 -16.20
C SER A 114 -12.06 15.44 -17.32
N ARG A 115 -10.85 14.95 -17.21
CA ARG A 115 -9.86 15.14 -18.26
C ARG A 115 -10.11 14.24 -19.45
N ILE A 116 -10.67 13.07 -19.20
CA ILE A 116 -10.95 12.13 -20.26
C ILE A 116 -12.09 12.61 -21.12
N ASP A 117 -13.07 13.22 -20.52
CA ASP A 117 -14.16 13.80 -21.25
C ASP A 117 -13.71 15.05 -21.99
#